data_5e7819376d2b7844ffc6a11365ac3f4b
#
_entry.id   5e7819376d2b7844ffc6a11365ac3f4b
#
_cell.length_a   1.000
_cell.length_b   1.000
_cell.length_c   1.000
_cell.angle_alpha   90.00
_cell.angle_beta   90.00
_cell.angle_gamma   90.00
#
_symmetry.space_group_name_H-M   'P 1'
#
loop_
_entity.id
_entity.type
_entity.pdbx_description
1 polymer ?
#
loop_
_entity_poly.entity_id
_entity_poly.type
_entity_poly.pdbx_seq_one_letter_code
_entity_poly.pdbx_strand_id
1 'polypeptide(L)'
;MRRLIIHGDPGIRKGAVIELDGEELHCFSVTRNGDWHGPDEVQLWCTVGAESEEATFARRDFVPMHLDVETVDAEAVEVINAKGSLAV
;
A
#
# COMPACT_ATOMS: atom_id res chain seq x y z
N MET A 1 -0.69 11.01 -3.28
CA MET A 1 -0.72 10.03 -2.16
C MET A 1 -2.16 9.63 -1.89
N ARG A 2 -2.40 8.39 -1.67
CA ARG A 2 -3.75 7.90 -1.36
C ARG A 2 -3.68 6.66 -0.49
N ARG A 3 -4.79 6.28 0.09
CA ARG A 3 -4.88 5.08 0.91
C ARG A 3 -5.46 3.96 0.04
N LEU A 4 -4.82 2.80 0.06
CA LEU A 4 -5.26 1.65 -0.71
C LEU A 4 -5.56 0.51 0.24
N ILE A 5 -6.77 -0.04 0.14
CA ILE A 5 -7.17 -1.20 0.92
C ILE A 5 -7.20 -2.39 -0.03
N ILE A 6 -6.36 -3.38 0.22
CA ILE A 6 -6.26 -4.56 -0.62
C ILE A 6 -6.92 -5.73 0.09
N HIS A 7 -7.91 -6.34 -0.55
CA HIS A 7 -8.55 -7.53 -0.02
C HIS A 7 -7.71 -8.74 -0.39
N GLY A 8 -7.05 -9.33 0.57
CA GLY A 8 -6.11 -10.41 0.38
C GLY A 8 -4.69 -9.97 0.72
N ASP A 9 -3.74 -10.86 0.57
CA ASP A 9 -2.35 -10.58 0.89
C ASP A 9 -1.47 -10.93 -0.30
N PRO A 10 -1.09 -9.95 -1.12
CA PRO A 10 -0.20 -10.21 -2.25
C PRO A 10 1.26 -10.38 -1.85
N GLY A 11 1.56 -10.37 -0.56
CA GLY A 11 2.93 -10.60 -0.10
C GLY A 11 3.79 -9.34 -0.06
N ILE A 12 3.18 -8.16 0.05
CA ILE A 12 3.94 -6.90 0.05
C ILE A 12 4.19 -6.41 1.46
N ARG A 13 5.21 -5.58 1.59
CA ARG A 13 5.59 -4.94 2.85
C ARG A 13 5.93 -3.48 2.58
N LYS A 14 6.19 -2.73 3.63
CA LYS A 14 6.61 -1.34 3.51
C LYS A 14 7.76 -1.22 2.52
N GLY A 15 7.66 -0.30 1.62
CA GLY A 15 8.65 -0.10 0.56
C GLY A 15 8.39 -0.88 -0.71
N ALA A 16 7.32 -1.66 -0.74
CA ALA A 16 6.96 -2.41 -1.94
C ALA A 16 6.60 -1.47 -3.09
N VAL A 17 6.77 -1.94 -4.30
CA VAL A 17 6.34 -1.24 -5.51
C VAL A 17 5.34 -2.15 -6.19
N ILE A 18 4.18 -1.62 -6.50
CA ILE A 18 3.11 -2.36 -7.15
C ILE A 18 2.62 -1.61 -8.38
N GLU A 19 1.92 -2.33 -9.25
CA GLU A 19 1.27 -1.71 -10.38
C GLU A 19 -0.22 -1.98 -10.28
N LEU A 20 -1.02 -0.95 -10.44
CA LEU A 20 -2.47 -1.05 -10.40
C LEU A 20 -3.02 -0.23 -11.55
N ASP A 21 -3.75 -0.88 -12.46
CA ASP A 21 -4.34 -0.22 -13.62
C ASP A 21 -3.30 0.54 -14.45
N GLY A 22 -2.09 -0.03 -14.57
CA GLY A 22 -1.03 0.60 -15.36
C GLY A 22 -0.26 1.69 -14.64
N GLU A 23 -0.58 1.94 -13.37
CA GLU A 23 0.09 2.96 -12.59
C GLU A 23 1.01 2.32 -11.56
N GLU A 24 2.26 2.75 -11.54
CA GLU A 24 3.22 2.25 -10.58
C GLU A 24 3.07 3.02 -9.27
N LEU A 25 2.89 2.31 -8.19
CA LEU A 25 2.67 2.89 -6.87
C LEU A 25 3.71 2.37 -5.88
N HIS A 26 4.23 3.28 -5.07
CA HIS A 26 5.14 2.93 -4.00
C HIS A 26 4.35 2.86 -2.70
N CYS A 27 4.54 1.78 -1.95
CA CYS A 27 3.82 1.56 -0.70
C CYS A 27 4.64 2.13 0.46
N PHE A 28 4.24 3.29 0.93
CA PHE A 28 4.96 3.98 2.02
C PHE A 28 4.66 3.34 3.37
N SER A 29 3.49 2.76 3.53
CA SER A 29 3.16 1.99 4.73
C SER A 29 2.23 0.86 4.35
N VAL A 30 2.35 -0.26 5.05
CA VAL A 30 1.49 -1.42 4.86
C VAL A 30 1.14 -1.96 6.24
N THR A 31 -0.16 -2.01 6.54
CA THR A 31 -0.65 -2.54 7.79
C THR A 31 -1.58 -3.70 7.48
N ARG A 32 -1.35 -4.83 8.11
CA ARG A 32 -2.19 -6.01 7.92
C ARG A 32 -3.34 -5.98 8.90
N ASN A 33 -4.54 -6.06 8.39
CA ASN A 33 -5.76 -6.12 9.17
C ASN A 33 -6.57 -7.35 8.80
N GLY A 34 -7.49 -7.72 9.66
CA GLY A 34 -8.34 -8.85 9.38
C GLY A 34 -7.71 -10.10 9.91
N ASP A 35 -8.24 -10.65 10.89
CA ASP A 35 -7.79 -11.85 11.44
C ASP A 35 -8.85 -12.32 12.38
N TRP A 36 -8.51 -12.83 13.48
CA TRP A 36 -9.37 -13.59 14.35
C TRP A 36 -10.60 -12.88 14.88
N HIS A 37 -10.67 -11.54 14.83
CA HIS A 37 -11.86 -10.81 15.24
C HIS A 37 -12.41 -9.96 14.13
N GLY A 38 -11.79 -9.97 12.99
CA GLY A 38 -12.18 -9.14 11.87
C GLY A 38 -12.84 -9.93 10.77
N PRO A 39 -12.81 -9.44 9.57
CA PRO A 39 -13.33 -10.16 8.42
C PRO A 39 -12.55 -11.45 8.21
N ASP A 40 -13.19 -12.45 7.63
CA ASP A 40 -12.55 -13.72 7.38
C ASP A 40 -11.36 -13.61 6.45
N GLU A 41 -11.29 -12.53 5.68
CA GLU A 41 -10.20 -12.32 4.75
C GLU A 41 -9.25 -11.27 5.24
N VAL A 42 -7.97 -11.49 5.00
CA VAL A 42 -6.94 -10.53 5.32
C VAL A 42 -7.10 -9.30 4.46
N GLN A 43 -6.89 -8.14 5.02
CA GLN A 43 -6.85 -6.88 4.29
C GLN A 43 -5.51 -6.21 4.57
N LEU A 44 -4.93 -5.62 3.55
CA LEU A 44 -3.75 -4.77 3.73
C LEU A 44 -4.17 -3.32 3.52
N TRP A 45 -3.88 -2.50 4.51
CA TRP A 45 -4.17 -1.08 4.46
C TRP A 45 -2.86 -0.36 4.19
N CYS A 46 -2.76 0.25 3.02
CA CYS A 46 -1.53 0.83 2.53
C CYS A 46 -1.68 2.32 2.30
N THR A 47 -0.61 3.06 2.49
CA THR A 47 -0.52 4.42 1.99
C THR A 47 0.39 4.37 0.80
N VAL A 48 -0.10 4.76 -0.37
CA VAL A 48 0.63 4.61 -1.62
C VAL A 48 0.73 5.93 -2.36
N GLY A 49 1.71 6.03 -3.24
CA GLY A 49 1.88 7.21 -4.07
C GLY A 49 3.05 7.05 -5.01
N ALA A 50 3.40 8.14 -5.68
CA ALA A 50 4.55 8.16 -6.57
C ALA A 50 5.84 8.23 -5.75
N GLU A 51 6.92 7.80 -6.36
CA GLU A 51 8.23 7.83 -5.69
C GLU A 51 8.54 9.23 -5.17
N SER A 52 8.18 10.26 -5.93
CA SER A 52 8.44 11.64 -5.52
C SER A 52 7.69 12.06 -4.26
N GLU A 53 6.68 11.31 -3.85
CA GLU A 53 5.91 11.63 -2.66
C GLU A 53 6.46 10.98 -1.39
N GLU A 54 7.49 10.16 -1.52
CA GLU A 54 8.06 9.47 -0.38
C GLU A 54 8.57 10.44 0.69
N ALA A 55 9.23 11.51 0.28
CA ALA A 55 9.73 12.51 1.23
C ALA A 55 8.59 13.22 1.94
N THR A 56 7.50 13.50 1.25
CA THR A 56 6.32 14.11 1.83
C THR A 56 5.73 13.21 2.89
N PHE A 57 5.65 11.90 2.60
CA PHE A 57 5.17 10.94 3.57
C PHE A 57 6.10 10.88 4.79
N ALA A 58 7.39 10.83 4.57
CA ALA A 58 8.36 10.73 5.65
C ALA A 58 8.32 11.94 6.58
N ARG A 59 8.05 13.12 6.05
CA ARG A 59 7.94 14.33 6.85
C ARG A 59 6.54 14.53 7.42
N ARG A 60 5.62 13.67 7.07
CA ARG A 60 4.21 13.76 7.48
C ARG A 60 3.55 15.07 7.06
N ASP A 61 3.91 15.55 5.87
CA ASP A 61 3.36 16.79 5.33
C ASP A 61 2.04 16.52 4.62
N PHE A 62 1.13 15.81 5.27
CA PHE A 62 -0.18 15.50 4.72
C PHE A 62 -1.17 15.25 5.85
N VAL A 63 -2.45 15.34 5.52
CA VAL A 63 -3.51 15.07 6.49
C VAL A 63 -4.14 13.73 6.11
N PRO A 64 -3.92 12.67 6.89
CA PRO A 64 -4.39 11.32 6.51
C PRO A 64 -5.88 11.23 6.18
N MET A 65 -6.72 11.98 6.90
CA MET A 65 -8.16 11.92 6.65
C MET A 65 -8.55 12.57 5.32
N HIS A 66 -7.63 13.29 4.67
CA HIS A 66 -7.92 13.89 3.39
C HIS A 66 -7.42 13.03 2.23
N LEU A 67 -6.82 11.89 2.51
CA LEU A 67 -6.37 11.00 1.44
C LEU A 67 -7.56 10.24 0.88
N ASP A 68 -7.60 10.12 -0.43
CA ASP A 68 -8.60 9.30 -1.07
C ASP A 68 -8.39 7.83 -0.69
N VAL A 69 -9.46 7.08 -0.60
CA VAL A 69 -9.41 5.67 -0.27
C VAL A 69 -9.90 4.87 -1.47
N GLU A 70 -9.11 3.90 -1.88
CA GLU A 70 -9.47 3.00 -2.96
C GLU A 70 -9.39 1.56 -2.43
N THR A 71 -10.35 0.73 -2.80
CA THR A 71 -10.38 -0.67 -2.37
C THR A 71 -10.24 -1.55 -3.59
N VAL A 72 -9.33 -2.51 -3.54
CA VAL A 72 -9.08 -3.42 -4.66
C VAL A 72 -8.87 -4.84 -4.14
N ASP A 73 -8.99 -5.82 -5.02
CA ASP A 73 -8.64 -7.20 -4.68
C ASP A 73 -7.15 -7.43 -4.91
N ALA A 74 -6.58 -8.34 -4.15
CA ALA A 74 -5.15 -8.66 -4.31
C ALA A 74 -4.81 -9.11 -5.74
N GLU A 75 -5.76 -9.73 -6.41
CA GLU A 75 -5.55 -10.19 -7.79
C GLU A 75 -5.38 -9.04 -8.77
N ALA A 76 -5.87 -7.87 -8.46
CA ALA A 76 -5.76 -6.71 -9.32
C ALA A 76 -4.41 -6.00 -9.16
N VAL A 77 -3.63 -6.39 -8.16
CA VAL A 77 -2.36 -5.74 -7.85
C VAL A 77 -1.22 -6.59 -8.39
N GLU A 78 -0.39 -5.99 -9.24
CA GLU A 78 0.80 -6.66 -9.71
C GLU A 78 1.97 -6.21 -8.84
N VAL A 79 2.67 -7.16 -8.25
CA VAL A 79 3.81 -6.85 -7.37
C VAL A 79 5.06 -6.75 -8.20
N ILE A 80 5.65 -5.56 -8.26
CA ILE A 80 6.91 -5.33 -8.96
C ILE A 80 8.07 -5.63 -8.01
N ASN A 81 7.94 -5.15 -6.76
CA ASN A 81 8.94 -5.42 -5.75
C ASN A 81 8.21 -5.59 -4.44
N ALA A 82 8.35 -6.74 -3.79
CA ALA A 82 7.55 -7.09 -2.61
C ALA A 82 7.90 -6.28 -1.36
N LYS A 83 9.08 -5.70 -1.30
CA LYS A 83 9.50 -4.91 -0.16
C LYS A 83 10.57 -3.93 -0.60
N GLY A 84 10.85 -2.97 0.25
CA GLY A 84 11.86 -2.00 -0.06
C GLY A 84 13.16 -2.65 -0.42
N SER A 85 13.76 -2.12 -1.45
CA SER A 85 15.02 -2.55 -1.83
C SER A 85 16.00 -2.03 -0.93
N LEU A 86 16.34 -2.75 0.06
CA LEU A 86 17.35 -2.37 0.82
C LEU A 86 18.47 -2.80 0.22
N ALA A 87 18.96 -2.16 -0.44
CA ALA A 87 20.15 -2.46 -0.83
C ALA A 87 20.93 -3.00 0.18
N VAL A 88 20.59 -3.67 0.82
CA VAL A 88 21.37 -4.13 1.75
C VAL A 88 22.08 -4.78 1.84
#